data_b01d9f8b64191175387d5c30cae5b791
#
_entry.id   b01d9f8b64191175387d5c30cae5b791
#
_cell.length_a   1.000
_cell.length_b   1.000
_cell.length_c   1.000
_cell.angle_alpha   90.00
_cell.angle_beta   90.00
_cell.angle_gamma   90.00
#
_symmetry.space_group_name_H-M   'P 1'
#
loop_
_entity.id
_entity.type
_entity.pdbx_description
1 polymer ?
#
loop_
_entity_poly.entity_id
_entity_poly.type
_entity_poly.pdbx_seq_one_letter_code
_entity_poly.pdbx_strand_id
1 'polypeptide(L)'
;MLGVVDSFQMHPSNGQDGGNMSKIAISDLKDFCRTVLQKEGMKNEYATNVADVLSETDAFGIHSHGTKNLPGYIQKIRAGGIDIHAEPEIILNAASLATIDARRAIGMVPAVQAMDIACQKANHT
;
A
#
# COMPACT_ATOMS: atom_id res chain seq x y z
N MET A 1 -20.67 1.70 -8.80
CA MET A 1 -20.94 3.13 -8.75
C MET A 1 -20.16 3.75 -7.60
N LEU A 2 -18.91 4.10 -7.83
CA LEU A 2 -18.09 4.88 -6.91
C LEU A 2 -17.30 5.84 -7.78
N GLY A 3 -17.97 6.92 -8.13
CA GLY A 3 -17.36 8.08 -8.71
C GLY A 3 -16.88 9.01 -7.61
N VAL A 4 -15.79 9.69 -7.90
CA VAL A 4 -15.41 10.99 -7.34
C VAL A 4 -14.68 10.96 -6.01
N VAL A 5 -13.36 10.79 -6.12
CA VAL A 5 -12.44 11.64 -5.34
C VAL A 5 -11.45 12.27 -6.31
N ASP A 6 -11.97 13.14 -7.13
CA ASP A 6 -11.22 13.83 -8.20
C ASP A 6 -10.61 15.14 -7.73
N SER A 7 -10.19 15.30 -6.52
CA SER A 7 -9.27 16.38 -6.16
C SER A 7 -9.04 16.39 -4.65
N PHE A 8 -7.95 15.82 -4.24
CA PHE A 8 -7.45 16.03 -2.90
C PHE A 8 -6.87 17.44 -2.79
N GLN A 9 -7.59 18.33 -2.12
CA GLN A 9 -7.05 19.63 -1.73
C GLN A 9 -6.33 19.47 -0.39
N MET A 10 -5.01 19.55 -0.42
CA MET A 10 -4.25 19.79 0.81
C MET A 10 -4.62 21.18 1.35
N HIS A 11 -5.16 21.24 2.56
CA HIS A 11 -5.26 22.50 3.28
C HIS A 11 -3.86 22.93 3.74
N PRO A 12 -3.40 24.13 3.41
CA PRO A 12 -2.13 24.64 3.91
C PRO A 12 -2.28 24.99 5.39
N SER A 13 -1.43 24.42 6.24
CA SER A 13 -1.13 25.01 7.54
C SER A 13 -0.45 26.37 7.26
N ASN A 14 -0.97 27.44 7.86
CA ASN A 14 -0.47 28.80 7.75
C ASN A 14 1.03 28.88 8.07
N GLY A 15 1.86 28.95 7.05
CA GLY A 15 3.24 29.33 7.05
C GLY A 15 3.52 29.99 5.71
N GLN A 16 3.73 31.32 5.72
CA GLN A 16 4.10 32.11 4.55
C GLN A 16 5.42 31.61 3.98
N ASP A 17 5.34 30.78 2.92
CA ASP A 17 6.39 30.67 1.91
C ASP A 17 5.72 30.40 0.58
N GLY A 18 5.84 31.36 -0.35
CA GLY A 18 5.28 31.35 -1.69
C GLY A 18 5.92 30.28 -2.61
N GLY A 19 6.00 29.04 -2.15
CA GLY A 19 6.37 27.89 -2.95
C GLY A 19 5.18 27.42 -3.76
N ASN A 20 5.34 27.35 -5.08
CA ASN A 20 4.39 26.75 -6.00
C ASN A 20 4.16 25.27 -5.59
N MET A 21 3.09 24.99 -4.84
CA MET A 21 2.75 23.61 -4.43
C MET A 21 2.27 22.86 -5.66
N SER A 22 3.14 22.00 -6.20
CA SER A 22 2.79 21.10 -7.28
C SER A 22 1.78 20.06 -6.78
N LYS A 23 0.60 20.01 -7.39
CA LYS A 23 -0.38 18.96 -7.15
C LYS A 23 -0.01 17.76 -8.03
N ILE A 24 0.00 16.58 -7.43
CA ILE A 24 0.23 15.31 -8.13
C ILE A 24 -1.09 14.53 -8.11
N ALA A 25 -1.51 14.00 -9.25
CA ALA A 25 -2.66 13.11 -9.29
C ALA A 25 -2.36 11.82 -8.53
N ILE A 26 -3.34 11.30 -7.78
CA ILE A 26 -3.18 10.04 -7.04
C ILE A 26 -2.85 8.88 -7.99
N SER A 27 -3.43 8.86 -9.20
CA SER A 27 -3.10 7.88 -10.23
C SER A 27 -1.61 7.89 -10.60
N ASP A 28 -1.02 9.07 -10.78
CA ASP A 28 0.40 9.20 -11.16
C ASP A 28 1.31 8.77 -10.01
N LEU A 29 0.93 9.10 -8.78
CA LEU A 29 1.65 8.68 -7.58
C LEU A 29 1.60 7.15 -7.40
N LYS A 30 0.44 6.54 -7.64
CA LYS A 30 0.23 5.09 -7.64
C LYS A 30 1.11 4.41 -8.70
N ASP A 31 1.06 4.88 -9.94
CA ASP A 31 1.87 4.35 -11.04
C ASP A 31 3.37 4.48 -10.79
N PHE A 32 3.79 5.58 -10.20
CA PHE A 32 5.19 5.78 -9.79
C PHE A 32 5.60 4.73 -8.75
N CYS A 33 4.84 4.57 -7.66
CA CYS A 33 5.14 3.60 -6.60
C CYS A 33 5.21 2.18 -7.15
N ARG A 34 4.21 1.78 -7.94
CA ARG A 34 4.17 0.47 -8.59
C ARG A 34 5.41 0.23 -9.46
N THR A 35 5.77 1.20 -10.30
CA THR A 35 6.93 1.09 -11.20
C THR A 35 8.23 0.94 -10.42
N VAL A 36 8.41 1.68 -9.33
CA VAL A 36 9.60 1.58 -8.47
C VAL A 36 9.71 0.19 -7.86
N LEU A 37 8.61 -0.33 -7.29
CA LEU A 37 8.60 -1.67 -6.69
C LEU A 37 8.86 -2.78 -7.71
N GLN A 38 8.30 -2.66 -8.91
CA GLN A 38 8.58 -3.60 -10.01
C GLN A 38 10.05 -3.56 -10.44
N LYS A 39 10.70 -2.40 -10.45
CA LYS A 39 12.14 -2.29 -10.73
C LYS A 39 13.02 -2.98 -9.68
N GLU A 40 12.55 -3.08 -8.44
CA GLU A 40 13.22 -3.89 -7.41
C GLU A 40 12.94 -5.40 -7.57
N GLY A 41 12.10 -5.81 -8.51
CA GLY A 41 11.77 -7.21 -8.81
C GLY A 41 10.48 -7.72 -8.19
N MET A 42 9.68 -6.84 -7.57
CA MET A 42 8.39 -7.25 -7.02
C MET A 42 7.40 -7.61 -8.13
N LYS A 43 6.65 -8.71 -7.97
CA LYS A 43 5.61 -9.10 -8.94
C LYS A 43 4.51 -8.04 -9.02
N ASN A 44 3.92 -7.88 -10.22
CA ASN A 44 2.98 -6.79 -10.51
C ASN A 44 1.81 -6.71 -9.53
N GLU A 45 1.23 -7.85 -9.17
CA GLU A 45 0.10 -7.92 -8.21
C GLU A 45 0.48 -7.30 -6.85
N TYR A 46 1.63 -7.68 -6.29
CA TYR A 46 2.08 -7.18 -4.99
C TYR A 46 2.52 -5.71 -5.07
N ALA A 47 3.19 -5.33 -6.15
CA ALA A 47 3.56 -3.93 -6.38
C ALA A 47 2.32 -3.03 -6.49
N THR A 48 1.25 -3.52 -7.11
CA THR A 48 -0.05 -2.82 -7.19
C THR A 48 -0.68 -2.67 -5.81
N ASN A 49 -0.79 -3.77 -5.04
CA ASN A 49 -1.36 -3.72 -3.69
C ASN A 49 -0.62 -2.72 -2.78
N VAL A 50 0.71 -2.74 -2.82
CA VAL A 50 1.52 -1.81 -2.02
C VAL A 50 1.33 -0.36 -2.48
N ALA A 51 1.35 -0.13 -3.79
CA ALA A 51 1.15 1.20 -4.36
C ALA A 51 -0.24 1.77 -4.01
N ASP A 52 -1.28 0.94 -4.08
CA ASP A 52 -2.65 1.30 -3.71
C ASP A 52 -2.73 1.72 -2.24
N VAL A 53 -2.26 0.89 -1.33
CA VAL A 53 -2.28 1.18 0.10
C VAL A 53 -1.54 2.48 0.43
N LEU A 54 -0.34 2.69 -0.12
CA LEU A 54 0.45 3.89 0.15
C LEU A 54 -0.20 5.16 -0.41
N SER A 55 -0.67 5.12 -1.65
CA SER A 55 -1.26 6.29 -2.31
C SER A 55 -2.63 6.65 -1.73
N GLU A 56 -3.46 5.66 -1.39
CA GLU A 56 -4.73 5.89 -0.72
C GLU A 56 -4.53 6.44 0.70
N THR A 57 -3.51 5.99 1.42
CA THR A 57 -3.16 6.53 2.74
C THR A 57 -2.82 8.02 2.64
N ASP A 58 -2.09 8.44 1.60
CA ASP A 58 -1.85 9.86 1.33
C ASP A 58 -3.15 10.60 0.97
N ALA A 59 -4.02 10.00 0.18
CA ALA A 59 -5.31 10.57 -0.19
C ALA A 59 -6.21 10.81 1.04
N PHE A 60 -6.13 9.95 2.07
CA PHE A 60 -6.78 10.16 3.36
C PHE A 60 -6.09 11.21 4.26
N GLY A 61 -5.00 11.82 3.82
CA GLY A 61 -4.26 12.81 4.59
C GLY A 61 -3.33 12.24 5.66
N ILE A 62 -3.08 10.93 5.65
CA ILE A 62 -2.21 10.25 6.63
C ILE A 62 -0.78 10.14 6.05
N HIS A 63 -0.19 11.27 5.74
CA HIS A 63 1.12 11.32 5.05
C HIS A 63 2.27 10.66 5.84
N SER A 64 2.13 10.48 7.15
CA SER A 64 3.13 9.78 7.97
C SER A 64 3.28 8.30 7.59
N HIS A 65 2.25 7.70 6.97
CA HIS A 65 2.18 6.28 6.61
C HIS A 65 1.99 6.05 5.09
N GLY A 66 2.02 7.10 4.31
CA GLY A 66 1.86 7.08 2.86
C GLY A 66 3.16 6.86 2.08
N THR A 67 3.18 7.37 0.87
CA THR A 67 4.24 7.15 -0.14
C THR A 67 5.61 7.66 0.27
N LYS A 68 5.69 8.61 1.21
CA LYS A 68 6.98 9.06 1.77
C LYS A 68 7.79 7.93 2.40
N ASN A 69 7.16 6.82 2.77
CA ASN A 69 7.85 5.66 3.34
C ASN A 69 8.42 4.71 2.28
N LEU A 70 8.09 4.89 1.00
CA LEU A 70 8.56 4.05 -0.09
C LEU A 70 10.09 3.91 -0.12
N PRO A 71 10.90 4.99 0.02
CA PRO A 71 12.36 4.85 0.06
C PRO A 71 12.86 3.94 1.18
N GLY A 72 12.22 4.00 2.36
CA GLY A 72 12.55 3.12 3.48
C GLY A 72 12.23 1.64 3.21
N TYR A 73 11.14 1.36 2.50
CA TYR A 73 10.82 0.00 2.06
C TYR A 73 11.84 -0.51 1.04
N ILE A 74 12.23 0.33 0.07
CA ILE A 74 13.26 -0.05 -0.92
C ILE A 74 14.59 -0.37 -0.24
N GLN A 75 15.01 0.43 0.74
CA GLN A 75 16.22 0.13 1.52
C GLN A 75 16.13 -1.21 2.25
N LYS A 76 14.98 -1.53 2.88
CA LYS A 76 14.75 -2.81 3.57
C LYS A 76 14.76 -3.99 2.60
N ILE A 77 14.19 -3.82 1.40
CA ILE A 77 14.22 -4.84 0.33
C ILE A 77 15.68 -5.12 -0.04
N ARG A 78 16.45 -4.09 -0.36
CA ARG A 78 17.85 -4.21 -0.77
C ARG A 78 18.75 -4.78 0.31
N ALA A 79 18.42 -4.50 1.58
CA ALA A 79 19.13 -5.05 2.74
C ALA A 79 18.69 -6.48 3.12
N GLY A 80 17.70 -7.07 2.41
CA GLY A 80 17.19 -8.41 2.69
C GLY A 80 16.27 -8.50 3.92
N GLY A 81 15.84 -7.37 4.48
CA GLY A 81 14.86 -7.33 5.57
C GLY A 81 13.43 -7.63 5.12
N ILE A 82 13.11 -7.29 3.88
CA ILE A 82 11.87 -7.65 3.19
C ILE A 82 12.22 -8.57 2.03
N ASP A 83 11.54 -9.70 1.93
CA ASP A 83 11.67 -10.63 0.82
C ASP A 83 10.55 -10.37 -0.21
N ILE A 84 10.92 -9.82 -1.36
CA ILE A 84 9.99 -9.48 -2.44
C ILE A 84 9.43 -10.70 -3.17
N HIS A 85 10.06 -11.86 -2.98
CA HIS A 85 9.62 -13.14 -3.57
C HIS A 85 8.82 -13.98 -2.58
N ALA A 86 8.66 -13.50 -1.33
CA ALA A 86 7.90 -14.22 -0.33
C ALA A 86 6.44 -14.34 -0.76
N GLU A 87 5.92 -15.56 -0.63
CA GLU A 87 4.50 -15.88 -0.83
C GLU A 87 3.88 -16.09 0.56
N PRO A 88 3.02 -15.17 1.04
CA PRO A 88 2.30 -15.37 2.29
C PRO A 88 1.47 -16.66 2.26
N GLU A 89 1.46 -17.40 3.36
CA GLU A 89 0.80 -18.69 3.46
C GLU A 89 -0.29 -18.69 4.53
N ILE A 90 -1.46 -19.24 4.19
CA ILE A 90 -2.54 -19.47 5.18
C ILE A 90 -2.18 -20.72 5.97
N ILE A 91 -1.76 -20.54 7.23
CA ILE A 91 -1.35 -21.64 8.13
C ILE A 91 -2.50 -22.17 8.98
N LEU A 92 -3.59 -21.41 9.10
CA LEU A 92 -4.83 -21.82 9.75
C LEU A 92 -6.02 -21.21 9.02
N ASN A 93 -7.02 -22.01 8.73
CA ASN A 93 -8.26 -21.57 8.08
C ASN A 93 -9.48 -22.26 8.71
N ALA A 94 -10.07 -21.62 9.73
CA ALA A 94 -11.29 -22.07 10.40
C ALA A 94 -12.51 -21.27 9.88
N ALA A 95 -13.72 -21.60 10.32
CA ALA A 95 -14.95 -20.98 9.85
C ALA A 95 -14.95 -19.43 9.99
N SER A 96 -14.54 -18.92 11.15
CA SER A 96 -14.54 -17.48 11.48
C SER A 96 -13.14 -16.87 11.67
N LEU A 97 -12.09 -17.65 11.43
CA LEU A 97 -10.70 -17.26 11.70
C LEU A 97 -9.77 -17.78 10.61
N ALA A 98 -8.79 -16.96 10.22
CA ALA A 98 -7.63 -17.41 9.47
C ALA A 98 -6.36 -16.81 10.04
N THR A 99 -5.24 -17.54 9.93
CA THR A 99 -3.92 -17.04 10.28
C THR A 99 -3.02 -17.13 9.04
N ILE A 100 -2.35 -16.05 8.73
CA ILE A 100 -1.43 -15.95 7.58
C ILE A 100 -0.01 -15.78 8.12
N ASP A 101 0.91 -16.62 7.65
CA ASP A 101 2.34 -16.38 7.78
C ASP A 101 2.78 -15.48 6.61
N ALA A 102 3.26 -14.29 6.92
CA ALA A 102 3.72 -13.31 5.94
C ALA A 102 5.05 -13.71 5.27
N ARG A 103 5.81 -14.63 5.82
CA ARG A 103 7.11 -15.12 5.29
C ARG A 103 8.09 -13.99 4.93
N ARG A 104 8.10 -12.92 5.71
CA ARG A 104 8.90 -11.70 5.50
C ARG A 104 8.49 -10.87 4.26
N ALA A 105 7.32 -11.11 3.67
CA ALA A 105 6.76 -10.21 2.67
C ALA A 105 6.57 -8.80 3.25
N ILE A 106 6.46 -7.80 2.38
CA ILE A 106 6.04 -6.46 2.80
C ILE A 106 4.62 -6.53 3.39
N GLY A 107 4.41 -5.98 4.59
CA GLY A 107 3.21 -6.21 5.40
C GLY A 107 1.87 -5.90 4.72
N MET A 108 1.85 -5.00 3.74
CA MET A 108 0.64 -4.65 2.98
C MET A 108 0.11 -5.82 2.16
N VAL A 109 0.98 -6.69 1.64
CA VAL A 109 0.60 -7.85 0.84
C VAL A 109 -0.24 -8.85 1.64
N PRO A 110 0.25 -9.41 2.78
CA PRO A 110 -0.57 -10.30 3.60
C PRO A 110 -1.76 -9.59 4.25
N ALA A 111 -1.71 -8.27 4.47
CA ALA A 111 -2.82 -7.51 5.03
C ALA A 111 -4.01 -7.44 4.06
N VAL A 112 -3.77 -7.17 2.78
CA VAL A 112 -4.81 -7.20 1.73
C VAL A 112 -5.42 -8.60 1.64
N GLN A 113 -4.58 -9.64 1.59
CA GLN A 113 -5.04 -11.03 1.56
C GLN A 113 -5.88 -11.39 2.79
N ALA A 114 -5.47 -10.94 3.98
CA ALA A 114 -6.22 -11.18 5.23
C ALA A 114 -7.59 -10.50 5.21
N MET A 115 -7.67 -9.28 4.68
CA MET A 115 -8.91 -8.56 4.55
C MET A 115 -9.87 -9.26 3.57
N ASP A 116 -9.38 -9.71 2.42
CA ASP A 116 -10.18 -10.45 1.44
C ASP A 116 -10.76 -11.73 2.06
N ILE A 117 -9.97 -12.48 2.80
CA ILE A 117 -10.41 -13.70 3.50
C ILE A 117 -11.46 -13.34 4.57
N ALA A 118 -11.24 -12.28 5.34
CA ALA A 118 -12.20 -11.84 6.36
C ALA A 118 -13.55 -11.44 5.75
N CYS A 119 -13.54 -10.69 4.64
CA CYS A 119 -14.75 -10.32 3.91
C CYS A 119 -15.48 -11.54 3.36
N GLN A 120 -14.76 -12.52 2.79
CA GLN A 120 -15.35 -13.76 2.31
C GLN A 120 -16.04 -14.53 3.45
N LYS A 121 -15.35 -14.68 4.60
CA LYS A 121 -15.93 -15.37 5.77
C LYS A 121 -17.17 -14.65 6.30
N ALA A 122 -17.17 -13.33 6.39
CA ALA A 122 -18.31 -12.55 6.84
C ALA A 122 -19.55 -12.70 5.96
N ASN A 123 -19.37 -13.00 4.66
CA ASN A 123 -20.50 -13.25 3.75
C ASN A 123 -21.13 -14.65 3.93
N HIS A 124 -20.51 -15.54 4.68
CA HIS A 124 -20.97 -16.93 4.90
C HIS A 124 -21.43 -17.19 6.34
N THR A 125 -21.37 -16.19 7.21
CA THR A 125 -21.85 -16.23 8.59
C THR A 125 -23.03 -15.28 8.79
#